data_b5e82465aba178a5283ca7f40a1f7a71
#
_entry.id   b5e82465aba178a5283ca7f40a1f7a71
#
_cell.length_a   1.000
_cell.length_b   1.000
_cell.length_c   1.000
_cell.angle_alpha   90.00
_cell.angle_beta   90.00
_cell.angle_gamma   90.00
#
_symmetry.space_group_name_H-M   'P 1'
#
loop_
_entity.id
_entity.type
_entity.pdbx_description
1 polymer ?
#
loop_
_entity_poly.entity_id
_entity_poly.type
_entity_poly.pdbx_seq_one_letter_code
_entity_poly.pdbx_strand_id
1 'polypeptide(L)'
;MLLAVCFDEQSLFDDLYGYVKSHFNGNGLMHWHIDANNNVTSHDGGNGAATDADEDIALALVFADKKWGSGRYNYNQEAKTLINNLYNHCVENGSNVLKPGDMWGGSSVTNPSYFAPAWYKVYAKFTGDSRWNQVADKCYQIVATLNNNGTGLVPDWCTASGSPASGQGFNYTYDATRYGWRTAIDYSWFGDSRAKANCDAITKFFKNIGAAGIVDGYTVQGQKVGSNHNASFIGPIASASMTGYDLDFGKQLYQETVNVKDAEQYGYYGN
;
A
#
# COMPACT_ATOMS: atom_id res chain seq x y z
N MET A 1 10.37 9.98 0.17
CA MET A 1 10.69 10.11 -1.27
C MET A 1 9.48 10.58 -2.10
N LEU A 2 8.31 9.94 -2.08
CA LEU A 2 7.13 10.40 -2.84
C LEU A 2 6.75 11.86 -2.53
N LEU A 3 6.72 12.24 -1.26
CA LEU A 3 6.46 13.64 -0.88
C LEU A 3 7.56 14.59 -1.39
N ALA A 4 8.82 14.21 -1.28
CA ALA A 4 9.93 15.05 -1.77
C ALA A 4 9.79 15.34 -3.28
N VAL A 5 9.47 14.33 -4.10
CA VAL A 5 9.25 14.57 -5.54
C VAL A 5 7.99 15.40 -5.81
N CYS A 6 6.91 15.22 -5.04
CA CYS A 6 5.69 16.02 -5.19
C CYS A 6 5.94 17.50 -4.86
N PHE A 7 6.71 17.79 -3.79
CA PHE A 7 7.03 19.16 -3.35
C PHE A 7 8.27 19.77 -4.02
N ASP A 8 8.85 19.11 -5.02
CA ASP A 8 9.99 19.59 -5.82
C ASP A 8 11.32 19.72 -5.04
N GLU A 9 11.50 18.87 -4.04
CA GLU A 9 12.67 18.86 -3.16
C GLU A 9 13.69 17.82 -3.63
N GLN A 10 14.38 18.09 -4.77
CA GLN A 10 15.31 17.14 -5.39
C GLN A 10 16.48 16.79 -4.48
N SER A 11 17.08 17.77 -3.78
CA SER A 11 18.22 17.50 -2.88
C SER A 11 17.82 16.57 -1.73
N LEU A 12 16.65 16.82 -1.12
CA LEU A 12 16.10 15.93 -0.08
C LEU A 12 15.80 14.53 -0.63
N PHE A 13 15.27 14.46 -1.87
CA PHE A 13 15.04 13.18 -2.54
C PHE A 13 16.31 12.37 -2.70
N ASP A 14 17.38 13.00 -3.18
CA ASP A 14 18.70 12.38 -3.39
C ASP A 14 19.32 11.90 -2.07
N ASP A 15 19.19 12.66 -0.99
CA ASP A 15 19.67 12.27 0.32
C ASP A 15 18.91 11.08 0.89
N LEU A 16 17.57 11.10 0.78
CA LEU A 16 16.70 9.97 1.18
C LEU A 16 17.02 8.71 0.36
N TYR A 17 17.21 8.86 -0.97
CA TYR A 17 17.55 7.72 -1.80
C TYR A 17 18.95 7.18 -1.51
N GLY A 18 19.89 8.04 -1.18
CA GLY A 18 21.24 7.65 -0.73
C GLY A 18 21.19 6.79 0.52
N TYR A 19 20.34 7.17 1.49
CA TYR A 19 20.09 6.37 2.69
C TYR A 19 19.48 5.01 2.35
N VAL A 20 18.42 4.98 1.57
CA VAL A 20 17.76 3.74 1.11
C VAL A 20 18.79 2.80 0.46
N LYS A 21 19.58 3.34 -0.47
CA LYS A 21 20.55 2.56 -1.24
C LYS A 21 21.68 1.98 -0.38
N SER A 22 22.07 2.69 0.69
CA SER A 22 23.06 2.20 1.66
C SER A 22 22.56 1.01 2.50
N HIS A 23 21.24 0.76 2.51
CA HIS A 23 20.60 -0.33 3.24
C HIS A 23 19.97 -1.39 2.33
N PHE A 24 20.41 -1.48 1.07
CA PHE A 24 19.99 -2.57 0.20
C PHE A 24 20.59 -3.90 0.64
N ASN A 25 19.75 -4.92 0.60
CA ASN A 25 20.15 -6.32 0.81
C ASN A 25 20.78 -6.93 -0.46
N GLY A 26 21.14 -8.20 -0.42
CA GLY A 26 21.72 -8.92 -1.55
C GLY A 26 20.83 -9.04 -2.79
N ASN A 27 19.52 -8.81 -2.65
CA ASN A 27 18.54 -8.76 -3.74
C ASN A 27 18.36 -7.35 -4.30
N GLY A 28 19.08 -6.36 -3.77
CA GLY A 28 18.97 -4.95 -4.17
C GLY A 28 17.63 -4.33 -3.77
N LEU A 29 17.08 -4.74 -2.64
CA LEU A 29 15.87 -4.23 -1.99
C LEU A 29 16.22 -3.74 -0.59
N MET A 30 15.47 -2.78 -0.04
CA MET A 30 15.79 -2.18 1.24
C MET A 30 15.46 -3.11 2.41
N HIS A 31 16.41 -3.27 3.33
CA HIS A 31 16.09 -3.84 4.65
C HIS A 31 15.04 -2.98 5.35
N TRP A 32 13.95 -3.60 5.82
CA TRP A 32 12.82 -2.83 6.32
C TRP A 32 13.01 -2.27 7.74
N HIS A 33 13.89 -2.90 8.54
CA HIS A 33 14.07 -2.50 9.94
C HIS A 33 15.51 -2.11 10.23
N ILE A 34 15.72 -0.81 10.35
CA ILE A 34 17.01 -0.19 10.71
C ILE A 34 16.86 0.40 12.11
N ASP A 35 17.78 0.07 13.03
CA ASP A 35 17.75 0.60 14.39
C ASP A 35 18.25 2.06 14.49
N ALA A 36 18.13 2.65 15.67
CA ALA A 36 18.57 4.02 15.92
C ALA A 36 20.07 4.24 15.76
N ASN A 37 20.88 3.16 15.73
CA ASN A 37 22.32 3.20 15.48
C ASN A 37 22.67 2.94 14.02
N ASN A 38 21.66 2.95 13.15
CA ASN A 38 21.81 2.69 11.71
C ASN A 38 22.25 1.26 11.36
N ASN A 39 21.92 0.27 12.19
CA ASN A 39 22.19 -1.12 11.92
C ASN A 39 20.93 -1.83 11.43
N VAL A 40 21.12 -2.74 10.47
CA VAL A 40 20.08 -3.69 10.08
C VAL A 40 19.83 -4.64 11.24
N THR A 41 18.56 -4.78 11.65
CA THR A 41 18.19 -5.69 12.72
C THR A 41 17.64 -7.02 12.17
N SER A 42 17.82 -8.11 12.89
CA SER A 42 17.15 -9.38 12.59
C SER A 42 15.82 -9.54 13.34
N HIS A 43 15.46 -8.58 14.18
CA HIS A 43 14.19 -8.58 14.91
C HIS A 43 13.03 -8.53 13.93
N ASP A 44 12.05 -9.37 14.11
CA ASP A 44 10.85 -9.49 13.25
C ASP A 44 11.15 -9.63 11.74
N GLY A 45 12.31 -10.23 11.40
CA GLY A 45 12.71 -10.39 10.00
C GLY A 45 13.26 -9.12 9.35
N GLY A 46 13.73 -8.15 10.15
CA GLY A 46 14.21 -6.84 9.70
C GLY A 46 15.33 -6.85 8.66
N ASN A 47 16.04 -7.96 8.53
CA ASN A 47 17.08 -8.18 7.52
C ASN A 47 16.57 -8.56 6.12
N GLY A 48 15.26 -8.56 5.88
CA GLY A 48 14.62 -8.71 4.57
C GLY A 48 13.97 -7.41 4.11
N ALA A 49 13.39 -7.43 2.92
CA ALA A 49 12.59 -6.33 2.39
C ALA A 49 11.13 -6.41 2.86
N ALA A 50 10.48 -5.26 3.02
CA ALA A 50 9.02 -5.14 3.06
C ALA A 50 8.56 -4.59 1.72
N THR A 51 7.83 -5.39 0.96
CA THR A 51 7.52 -5.13 -0.45
C THR A 51 6.86 -3.76 -0.68
N ASP A 52 5.97 -3.34 0.22
CA ASP A 52 5.26 -2.05 0.11
C ASP A 52 6.20 -0.84 0.15
N ALA A 53 7.28 -0.92 0.94
CA ALA A 53 8.27 0.15 0.99
C ALA A 53 9.06 0.28 -0.31
N ASP A 54 9.56 -0.84 -0.85
CA ASP A 54 10.31 -0.83 -2.11
C ASP A 54 9.42 -0.46 -3.31
N GLU A 55 8.13 -0.80 -3.28
CA GLU A 55 7.15 -0.33 -4.27
C GLU A 55 7.04 1.20 -4.26
N ASP A 56 6.90 1.82 -3.10
CA ASP A 56 6.80 3.27 -3.00
C ASP A 56 8.11 3.96 -3.38
N ILE A 57 9.27 3.36 -3.08
CA ILE A 57 10.58 3.85 -3.50
C ILE A 57 10.72 3.78 -5.03
N ALA A 58 10.32 2.67 -5.64
CA ALA A 58 10.37 2.49 -7.10
C ALA A 58 9.48 3.50 -7.83
N LEU A 59 8.25 3.72 -7.34
CA LEU A 59 7.36 4.73 -7.90
C LEU A 59 7.95 6.14 -7.76
N ALA A 60 8.54 6.45 -6.61
CA ALA A 60 9.17 7.74 -6.39
C ALA A 60 10.34 8.00 -7.37
N LEU A 61 11.13 6.98 -7.68
CA LEU A 61 12.19 7.07 -8.71
C LEU A 61 11.62 7.28 -10.12
N VAL A 62 10.50 6.63 -10.46
CA VAL A 62 9.81 6.87 -11.74
C VAL A 62 9.35 8.33 -11.83
N PHE A 63 8.80 8.88 -10.76
CA PHE A 63 8.38 10.28 -10.73
C PHE A 63 9.57 11.24 -10.80
N ALA A 64 10.67 10.93 -10.11
CA ALA A 64 11.91 11.72 -10.18
C ALA A 64 12.48 11.76 -11.60
N ASP A 65 12.51 10.62 -12.32
CA ASP A 65 12.91 10.56 -13.73
C ASP A 65 12.03 11.46 -14.61
N LYS A 66 10.72 11.43 -14.40
CA LYS A 66 9.78 12.24 -15.19
C LYS A 66 9.86 13.72 -14.88
N LYS A 67 10.13 14.08 -13.64
CA LYS A 67 10.15 15.46 -13.18
C LYS A 67 11.50 16.14 -13.42
N TRP A 68 12.60 15.46 -13.09
CA TRP A 68 13.95 16.03 -13.08
C TRP A 68 14.91 15.40 -14.10
N GLY A 69 14.59 14.23 -14.65
CA GLY A 69 15.46 13.47 -15.55
C GLY A 69 16.57 12.74 -14.80
N SER A 70 17.55 13.46 -14.31
CA SER A 70 18.64 12.92 -13.49
C SER A 70 19.08 13.94 -12.45
N GLY A 71 19.65 13.46 -11.34
CA GLY A 71 20.25 14.23 -10.28
C GLY A 71 21.59 13.63 -9.87
N ARG A 72 21.81 13.44 -8.58
CA ARG A 72 22.94 12.68 -8.05
C ARG A 72 22.94 11.23 -8.57
N TYR A 73 21.75 10.72 -8.90
CA TYR A 73 21.52 9.37 -9.42
C TYR A 73 20.88 9.44 -10.81
N ASN A 74 21.08 8.39 -11.61
CA ASN A 74 20.32 8.17 -12.83
C ASN A 74 18.97 7.53 -12.45
N TYR A 75 17.95 8.35 -12.19
CA TYR A 75 16.65 7.89 -11.70
C TYR A 75 15.99 6.86 -12.62
N ASN A 76 16.15 6.99 -13.94
CA ASN A 76 15.62 6.03 -14.91
C ASN A 76 16.22 4.63 -14.70
N GLN A 77 17.54 4.57 -14.60
CA GLN A 77 18.23 3.30 -14.42
C GLN A 77 17.96 2.70 -13.03
N GLU A 78 17.98 3.53 -11.98
CA GLU A 78 17.70 3.09 -10.61
C GLU A 78 16.26 2.55 -10.50
N ALA A 79 15.25 3.25 -11.06
CA ALA A 79 13.87 2.79 -11.10
C ALA A 79 13.71 1.44 -11.81
N LYS A 80 14.31 1.29 -13.01
CA LYS A 80 14.23 0.03 -13.76
C LYS A 80 14.88 -1.13 -13.00
N THR A 81 16.02 -0.87 -12.35
CA THR A 81 16.71 -1.89 -11.56
C THR A 81 15.86 -2.33 -10.38
N LEU A 82 15.31 -1.37 -9.62
CA LEU A 82 14.48 -1.68 -8.45
C LEU A 82 13.17 -2.38 -8.83
N ILE A 83 12.48 -1.92 -9.88
CA ILE A 83 11.27 -2.56 -10.40
C ILE A 83 11.55 -4.00 -10.84
N ASN A 84 12.69 -4.25 -11.48
CA ASN A 84 13.07 -5.62 -11.86
C ASN A 84 13.39 -6.49 -10.64
N ASN A 85 14.07 -5.94 -9.63
CA ASN A 85 14.35 -6.65 -8.39
C ASN A 85 13.05 -7.00 -7.63
N LEU A 86 12.11 -6.05 -7.54
CA LEU A 86 10.78 -6.31 -6.98
C LEU A 86 10.07 -7.46 -7.69
N TYR A 87 10.06 -7.46 -9.04
CA TYR A 87 9.43 -8.54 -9.78
C TYR A 87 10.07 -9.90 -9.49
N ASN A 88 11.40 -9.95 -9.49
CA ASN A 88 12.14 -11.20 -9.34
C ASN A 88 12.09 -11.77 -7.91
N HIS A 89 11.96 -10.93 -6.89
CA HIS A 89 12.08 -11.35 -5.50
C HIS A 89 10.78 -11.21 -4.68
N CYS A 90 9.90 -10.27 -5.05
CA CYS A 90 8.64 -10.00 -4.33
C CYS A 90 7.38 -10.44 -5.08
N VAL A 91 7.51 -11.04 -6.26
CA VAL A 91 6.40 -11.69 -6.97
C VAL A 91 6.65 -13.20 -7.02
N GLU A 92 5.66 -13.99 -6.63
CA GLU A 92 5.77 -15.44 -6.66
C GLU A 92 5.72 -15.94 -8.10
N ASN A 93 6.75 -16.69 -8.48
CA ASN A 93 6.90 -17.20 -9.84
C ASN A 93 5.72 -18.10 -10.24
N GLY A 94 5.17 -17.89 -11.42
CA GLY A 94 4.09 -18.69 -12.01
C GLY A 94 2.68 -18.34 -11.51
N SER A 95 2.52 -17.78 -10.32
CA SER A 95 1.21 -17.40 -9.76
C SER A 95 0.91 -15.90 -9.86
N ASN A 96 1.91 -15.06 -10.03
CA ASN A 96 1.86 -13.61 -9.97
C ASN A 96 1.33 -13.05 -8.63
N VAL A 97 1.37 -13.83 -7.55
CA VAL A 97 0.98 -13.38 -6.21
C VAL A 97 2.07 -12.48 -5.65
N LEU A 98 1.70 -11.32 -5.14
CA LEU A 98 2.62 -10.44 -4.44
C LEU A 98 3.01 -11.06 -3.11
N LYS A 99 4.31 -11.18 -2.86
CA LYS A 99 4.88 -11.59 -1.59
C LYS A 99 4.99 -10.38 -0.67
N PRO A 100 4.80 -10.52 0.64
CA PRO A 100 4.98 -9.40 1.57
C PRO A 100 6.46 -9.03 1.79
N GLY A 101 7.39 -9.90 1.41
CA GLY A 101 8.83 -9.65 1.46
C GLY A 101 9.58 -10.50 0.45
N ASP A 102 10.84 -10.18 0.23
CA ASP A 102 11.68 -10.87 -0.75
C ASP A 102 12.02 -12.32 -0.34
N MET A 103 12.05 -12.58 0.97
CA MET A 103 12.48 -13.87 1.54
C MET A 103 11.32 -14.79 1.95
N TRP A 104 10.06 -14.32 1.92
CA TRP A 104 8.91 -15.09 2.42
C TRP A 104 7.59 -14.68 1.77
N GLY A 105 6.56 -15.50 1.97
CA GLY A 105 5.22 -15.26 1.48
C GLY A 105 4.98 -15.81 0.07
N GLY A 106 3.88 -15.38 -0.53
CA GLY A 106 3.34 -15.85 -1.80
C GLY A 106 1.93 -16.38 -1.65
N SER A 107 1.58 -17.48 -2.32
CA SER A 107 0.22 -18.04 -2.32
C SER A 107 -0.26 -18.51 -0.94
N SER A 108 0.66 -18.87 -0.03
CA SER A 108 0.34 -19.26 1.35
C SER A 108 0.09 -18.08 2.28
N VAL A 109 0.70 -16.93 2.02
CA VAL A 109 0.53 -15.68 2.77
C VAL A 109 0.86 -14.47 1.91
N THR A 110 -0.08 -13.55 1.80
CA THR A 110 0.07 -12.24 1.15
C THR A 110 -0.63 -11.17 2.00
N ASN A 111 -0.28 -9.91 1.77
CA ASN A 111 -0.84 -8.78 2.50
C ASN A 111 -1.61 -7.86 1.53
N PRO A 112 -2.95 -7.84 1.59
CA PRO A 112 -3.76 -6.99 0.70
C PRO A 112 -3.46 -5.49 0.81
N SER A 113 -2.94 -5.00 1.94
CA SER A 113 -2.57 -3.59 2.08
C SER A 113 -1.38 -3.18 1.21
N TYR A 114 -0.57 -4.14 0.78
CA TYR A 114 0.56 -3.92 -0.13
C TYR A 114 0.13 -3.87 -1.59
N PHE A 115 -1.08 -4.34 -1.90
CA PHE A 115 -1.57 -4.33 -3.28
C PHE A 115 -1.67 -2.90 -3.82
N ALA A 116 -0.83 -2.59 -4.79
CA ALA A 116 -0.72 -1.27 -5.40
C ALA A 116 -0.93 -1.33 -6.94
N PRO A 117 -2.14 -1.69 -7.42
CA PRO A 117 -2.37 -1.93 -8.87
C PRO A 117 -2.00 -0.75 -9.75
N ALA A 118 -2.17 0.49 -9.30
CA ALA A 118 -1.73 1.68 -10.02
C ALA A 118 -0.22 1.71 -10.23
N TRP A 119 0.56 1.33 -9.22
CA TRP A 119 2.02 1.27 -9.29
C TRP A 119 2.45 0.24 -10.33
N TYR A 120 1.85 -0.94 -10.34
CA TYR A 120 2.18 -2.01 -11.29
C TYR A 120 1.87 -1.61 -12.73
N LYS A 121 0.76 -0.90 -12.98
CA LYS A 121 0.45 -0.35 -14.31
C LYS A 121 1.46 0.73 -14.73
N VAL A 122 1.94 1.55 -13.79
CA VAL A 122 3.04 2.50 -14.04
C VAL A 122 4.33 1.75 -14.37
N TYR A 123 4.66 0.70 -13.62
CA TYR A 123 5.87 -0.10 -13.87
C TYR A 123 5.83 -0.80 -15.23
N ALA A 124 4.68 -1.40 -15.58
CA ALA A 124 4.50 -2.01 -16.90
C ALA A 124 4.76 -1.00 -18.02
N LYS A 125 4.21 0.20 -17.89
CA LYS A 125 4.38 1.27 -18.89
C LYS A 125 5.82 1.81 -18.92
N PHE A 126 6.44 1.97 -17.76
CA PHE A 126 7.77 2.57 -17.63
C PHE A 126 8.89 1.63 -18.11
N THR A 127 8.79 0.35 -17.78
CA THR A 127 9.81 -0.67 -18.12
C THR A 127 9.52 -1.38 -19.45
N GLY A 128 8.28 -1.37 -19.93
CA GLY A 128 7.81 -2.20 -21.03
C GLY A 128 7.48 -3.65 -20.63
N ASP A 129 7.57 -3.99 -19.34
CA ASP A 129 7.30 -5.34 -18.83
C ASP A 129 5.81 -5.52 -18.46
N SER A 130 5.06 -6.08 -19.40
CA SER A 130 3.62 -6.30 -19.24
C SER A 130 3.23 -7.30 -18.13
N ARG A 131 4.18 -8.07 -17.59
CA ARG A 131 3.93 -9.00 -16.48
C ARG A 131 3.40 -8.28 -15.23
N TRP A 132 3.77 -7.02 -15.04
CA TRP A 132 3.23 -6.20 -13.96
C TRP A 132 1.71 -5.99 -14.03
N ASN A 133 1.11 -5.98 -15.23
CA ASN A 133 -0.35 -5.96 -15.36
C ASN A 133 -0.98 -7.25 -14.82
N GLN A 134 -0.29 -8.39 -14.96
CA GLN A 134 -0.76 -9.67 -14.41
C GLN A 134 -0.71 -9.66 -12.87
N VAL A 135 0.28 -8.99 -12.27
CA VAL A 135 0.34 -8.77 -10.80
C VAL A 135 -0.85 -7.92 -10.36
N ALA A 136 -1.15 -6.81 -11.05
CA ALA A 136 -2.32 -5.97 -10.77
C ALA A 136 -3.63 -6.79 -10.83
N ASP A 137 -3.79 -7.61 -11.88
CA ASP A 137 -4.96 -8.48 -12.05
C ASP A 137 -5.06 -9.51 -10.92
N LYS A 138 -3.91 -10.10 -10.51
CA LYS A 138 -3.86 -11.08 -9.42
C LYS A 138 -4.30 -10.48 -8.09
N CYS A 139 -3.92 -9.24 -7.78
CA CYS A 139 -4.37 -8.54 -6.57
C CYS A 139 -5.90 -8.44 -6.53
N TYR A 140 -6.54 -8.01 -7.60
CA TYR A 140 -8.01 -7.95 -7.69
C TYR A 140 -8.66 -9.33 -7.64
N GLN A 141 -8.05 -10.36 -8.26
CA GLN A 141 -8.55 -11.73 -8.18
C GLN A 141 -8.56 -12.22 -6.72
N ILE A 142 -7.49 -11.98 -5.96
CA ILE A 142 -7.42 -12.37 -4.55
C ILE A 142 -8.51 -11.67 -3.75
N VAL A 143 -8.66 -10.35 -3.90
CA VAL A 143 -9.68 -9.59 -3.18
C VAL A 143 -11.10 -10.06 -3.54
N ALA A 144 -11.34 -10.43 -4.79
CA ALA A 144 -12.64 -10.97 -5.22
C ALA A 144 -12.99 -12.33 -4.59
N THR A 145 -12.01 -13.09 -4.06
CA THR A 145 -12.27 -14.35 -3.36
C THR A 145 -12.64 -14.18 -1.88
N LEU A 146 -12.46 -12.96 -1.32
CA LEU A 146 -12.74 -12.70 0.09
C LEU A 146 -14.24 -12.79 0.38
N ASN A 147 -14.61 -13.59 1.37
CA ASN A 147 -15.98 -13.63 1.89
C ASN A 147 -16.17 -12.49 2.90
N ASN A 148 -16.41 -11.29 2.41
CA ASN A 148 -16.56 -10.09 3.21
C ASN A 148 -18.00 -9.53 3.28
N ASN A 149 -18.99 -10.30 2.86
CA ASN A 149 -20.40 -9.89 2.86
C ASN A 149 -20.67 -8.57 2.12
N GLY A 150 -19.83 -8.20 1.16
CA GLY A 150 -19.96 -6.97 0.38
C GLY A 150 -19.57 -5.70 1.11
N THR A 151 -18.84 -5.80 2.23
CA THR A 151 -18.30 -4.62 2.97
C THR A 151 -17.19 -3.90 2.19
N GLY A 152 -16.52 -4.60 1.27
CA GLY A 152 -15.29 -4.13 0.62
C GLY A 152 -14.06 -4.19 1.51
N LEU A 153 -14.19 -4.62 2.77
CA LEU A 153 -13.05 -4.75 3.68
C LEU A 153 -12.15 -5.92 3.27
N VAL A 154 -10.85 -5.72 3.38
CA VAL A 154 -9.84 -6.74 3.19
C VAL A 154 -9.19 -7.07 4.55
N PRO A 155 -8.65 -8.28 4.76
CA PRO A 155 -7.89 -8.56 5.97
C PRO A 155 -6.48 -7.98 5.89
N ASP A 156 -5.79 -7.87 7.02
CA ASP A 156 -4.36 -7.55 7.04
C ASP A 156 -3.58 -8.61 6.24
N TRP A 157 -3.90 -9.88 6.46
CA TRP A 157 -3.20 -11.00 5.82
C TRP A 157 -4.18 -12.05 5.31
N CYS A 158 -3.88 -12.65 4.17
CA CYS A 158 -4.64 -13.79 3.65
C CYS A 158 -3.77 -14.70 2.77
N THR A 159 -4.33 -15.84 2.39
CA THR A 159 -3.78 -16.67 1.32
C THR A 159 -4.22 -16.14 -0.05
N ALA A 160 -3.61 -16.61 -1.13
CA ALA A 160 -4.04 -16.30 -2.50
C ALA A 160 -5.48 -16.77 -2.84
N SER A 161 -6.08 -17.63 -2.02
CA SER A 161 -7.48 -18.04 -2.11
C SER A 161 -8.45 -17.20 -1.26
N GLY A 162 -7.96 -16.13 -0.63
CA GLY A 162 -8.80 -15.27 0.23
C GLY A 162 -9.15 -15.87 1.58
N SER A 163 -8.44 -16.91 2.01
CA SER A 163 -8.63 -17.58 3.30
C SER A 163 -7.65 -17.05 4.36
N PRO A 164 -7.90 -17.25 5.66
CA PRO A 164 -6.93 -16.94 6.71
C PRO A 164 -5.57 -17.58 6.46
N ALA A 165 -4.50 -16.79 6.55
CA ALA A 165 -3.13 -17.31 6.49
C ALA A 165 -2.68 -17.76 7.89
N SER A 166 -1.96 -18.87 7.94
CA SER A 166 -1.52 -19.46 9.23
C SER A 166 -0.66 -18.49 10.04
N GLY A 167 -1.02 -18.28 11.29
CA GLY A 167 -0.29 -17.41 12.23
C GLY A 167 -0.46 -15.90 11.97
N GLN A 168 -1.35 -15.47 11.05
CA GLN A 168 -1.54 -14.09 10.68
C GLN A 168 -2.96 -13.57 11.02
N GLY A 169 -3.08 -12.25 11.21
CA GLY A 169 -4.37 -11.60 11.45
C GLY A 169 -5.28 -11.60 10.20
N PHE A 170 -6.56 -11.93 10.39
CA PHE A 170 -7.56 -11.94 9.32
C PHE A 170 -8.68 -10.92 9.55
N ASN A 171 -8.35 -9.80 10.14
CA ASN A 171 -9.25 -8.66 10.34
C ASN A 171 -8.79 -7.47 9.48
N TYR A 172 -9.68 -6.53 9.26
CA TYR A 172 -9.36 -5.22 8.73
C TYR A 172 -8.84 -4.37 9.89
N THR A 173 -7.49 -4.29 10.00
CA THR A 173 -6.82 -3.48 11.03
C THR A 173 -5.76 -2.57 10.43
N TYR A 174 -4.70 -2.23 11.14
CA TYR A 174 -3.74 -1.18 10.76
C TYR A 174 -2.99 -1.42 9.44
N ASP A 175 -2.83 -2.67 9.01
CA ASP A 175 -2.30 -2.95 7.67
C ASP A 175 -3.37 -2.72 6.60
N ALA A 176 -4.51 -3.38 6.75
CA ALA A 176 -5.57 -3.44 5.74
C ALA A 176 -6.14 -2.07 5.36
N THR A 177 -6.11 -1.10 6.30
CA THR A 177 -6.64 0.25 6.06
C THR A 177 -6.00 0.92 4.84
N ARG A 178 -4.74 0.62 4.51
CA ARG A 178 -4.03 1.19 3.35
C ARG A 178 -4.63 0.79 1.99
N TYR A 179 -5.37 -0.32 1.93
CA TYR A 179 -5.97 -0.80 0.68
C TYR A 179 -6.92 0.23 0.03
N GLY A 180 -7.69 0.95 0.84
CA GLY A 180 -8.68 1.93 0.35
C GLY A 180 -8.04 3.05 -0.47
N TRP A 181 -6.96 3.67 -0.01
CA TRP A 181 -6.31 4.75 -0.74
C TRP A 181 -5.51 4.25 -1.95
N ARG A 182 -4.88 3.06 -1.88
CA ARG A 182 -4.15 2.47 -3.01
C ARG A 182 -5.08 2.16 -4.19
N THR A 183 -6.27 1.63 -3.90
CA THR A 183 -7.29 1.38 -4.93
C THR A 183 -7.94 2.65 -5.45
N ALA A 184 -8.16 3.66 -4.60
CA ALA A 184 -8.65 4.97 -5.05
C ALA A 184 -7.72 5.61 -6.07
N ILE A 185 -6.41 5.50 -5.89
CA ILE A 185 -5.42 5.99 -6.86
C ILE A 185 -5.52 5.21 -8.17
N ASP A 186 -5.73 3.91 -8.14
CA ASP A 186 -5.87 3.11 -9.37
C ASP A 186 -7.09 3.52 -10.19
N TYR A 187 -8.21 3.79 -9.54
CA TYR A 187 -9.35 4.36 -10.24
C TYR A 187 -9.05 5.76 -10.79
N SER A 188 -8.43 6.61 -9.98
CA SER A 188 -8.12 7.99 -10.39
C SER A 188 -7.19 8.07 -11.59
N TRP A 189 -6.17 7.21 -11.66
CA TRP A 189 -5.17 7.26 -12.73
C TRP A 189 -5.53 6.44 -13.96
N PHE A 190 -6.22 5.32 -13.78
CA PHE A 190 -6.45 4.33 -14.85
C PHE A 190 -7.92 4.03 -15.11
N GLY A 191 -8.85 4.52 -14.29
CA GLY A 191 -10.29 4.28 -14.47
C GLY A 191 -10.68 2.82 -14.27
N ASP A 192 -9.91 2.03 -13.50
CA ASP A 192 -10.19 0.60 -13.30
C ASP A 192 -11.51 0.40 -12.56
N SER A 193 -12.46 -0.26 -13.21
CA SER A 193 -13.80 -0.48 -12.66
C SER A 193 -13.80 -1.37 -11.40
N ARG A 194 -12.80 -2.25 -11.25
CA ARG A 194 -12.63 -3.10 -10.06
C ARG A 194 -12.21 -2.25 -8.86
N ALA A 195 -11.28 -1.30 -9.09
CA ALA A 195 -10.89 -0.31 -8.08
C ALA A 195 -12.10 0.49 -7.61
N LYS A 196 -12.90 1.00 -8.56
CA LYS A 196 -14.13 1.73 -8.22
C LYS A 196 -15.09 0.89 -7.40
N ALA A 197 -15.35 -0.35 -7.81
CA ALA A 197 -16.27 -1.24 -7.11
C ALA A 197 -15.84 -1.50 -5.66
N ASN A 198 -14.53 -1.70 -5.42
CA ASN A 198 -13.98 -1.87 -4.08
C ASN A 198 -14.12 -0.59 -3.24
N CYS A 199 -13.80 0.57 -3.80
CA CYS A 199 -13.94 1.85 -3.12
C CYS A 199 -15.41 2.16 -2.80
N ASP A 200 -16.33 1.88 -3.72
CA ASP A 200 -17.77 2.07 -3.51
C ASP A 200 -18.28 1.18 -2.37
N ALA A 201 -17.84 -0.10 -2.32
CA ALA A 201 -18.23 -1.03 -1.26
C ALA A 201 -17.73 -0.57 0.11
N ILE A 202 -16.44 -0.20 0.23
CA ILE A 202 -15.86 0.33 1.47
C ILE A 202 -16.59 1.61 1.90
N THR A 203 -16.80 2.56 1.00
CA THR A 203 -17.48 3.82 1.30
C THR A 203 -18.92 3.58 1.77
N LYS A 204 -19.64 2.69 1.10
CA LYS A 204 -21.01 2.30 1.49
C LYS A 204 -21.06 1.69 2.88
N PHE A 205 -20.13 0.79 3.19
CA PHE A 205 -20.05 0.15 4.50
C PHE A 205 -19.87 1.19 5.62
N PHE A 206 -18.85 2.07 5.47
CA PHE A 206 -18.57 3.07 6.49
C PHE A 206 -19.59 4.21 6.54
N LYS A 207 -20.29 4.51 5.44
CA LYS A 207 -21.42 5.44 5.46
C LYS A 207 -22.53 5.00 6.43
N ASN A 208 -22.80 3.70 6.50
CA ASN A 208 -23.80 3.16 7.44
C ASN A 208 -23.35 3.27 8.92
N ILE A 209 -22.04 3.38 9.17
CA ILE A 209 -21.47 3.59 10.50
C ILE A 209 -21.46 5.07 10.86
N GLY A 210 -21.26 5.95 9.87
CA GLY A 210 -21.00 7.38 10.04
C GLY A 210 -19.55 7.70 10.40
N ALA A 211 -19.05 8.86 9.96
CA ALA A 211 -17.62 9.22 10.10
C ALA A 211 -17.14 9.15 11.56
N ALA A 212 -17.88 9.72 12.51
CA ALA A 212 -17.52 9.71 13.93
C ALA A 212 -17.65 8.32 14.61
N GLY A 213 -18.26 7.34 13.95
CA GLY A 213 -18.42 5.98 14.48
C GLY A 213 -17.33 5.00 14.04
N ILE A 214 -16.41 5.42 13.20
CA ILE A 214 -15.32 4.58 12.67
C ILE A 214 -14.29 4.30 13.77
N VAL A 215 -13.86 3.05 13.88
CA VAL A 215 -12.86 2.62 14.88
C VAL A 215 -11.73 1.82 14.20
N ASP A 216 -10.69 1.50 14.96
CA ASP A 216 -9.44 0.90 14.52
C ASP A 216 -9.48 -0.63 14.35
N GLY A 217 -10.61 -1.19 14.01
CA GLY A 217 -10.67 -2.61 13.67
C GLY A 217 -12.06 -3.14 13.41
N TYR A 218 -12.13 -3.99 12.39
CA TYR A 218 -13.34 -4.72 12.00
C TYR A 218 -12.98 -6.14 11.55
N THR A 219 -13.88 -7.10 11.76
CA THR A 219 -13.78 -8.32 10.96
C THR A 219 -14.04 -7.96 9.49
N VAL A 220 -13.59 -8.76 8.55
CA VAL A 220 -13.88 -8.51 7.12
C VAL A 220 -15.38 -8.53 6.81
N GLN A 221 -16.21 -9.18 7.66
CA GLN A 221 -17.67 -9.16 7.57
C GLN A 221 -18.31 -7.91 8.20
N GLY A 222 -17.52 -7.01 8.81
CA GLY A 222 -17.98 -5.71 9.28
C GLY A 222 -18.32 -5.62 10.78
N GLN A 223 -17.99 -6.62 11.60
CA GLN A 223 -18.16 -6.52 13.06
C GLN A 223 -17.00 -5.72 13.67
N LYS A 224 -17.29 -4.78 14.56
CA LYS A 224 -16.27 -4.04 15.28
C LYS A 224 -15.42 -4.96 16.16
N VAL A 225 -14.09 -4.84 16.09
CA VAL A 225 -13.12 -5.51 16.95
C VAL A 225 -12.16 -4.50 17.60
N GLY A 226 -12.11 -3.28 17.10
CA GLY A 226 -11.37 -2.15 17.69
C GLY A 226 -12.28 -1.20 18.44
N SER A 227 -11.70 -0.19 19.09
CA SER A 227 -12.41 0.80 19.88
C SER A 227 -11.87 2.24 19.72
N ASN A 228 -10.68 2.41 19.14
CA ASN A 228 -10.08 3.74 19.00
C ASN A 228 -10.52 4.39 17.69
N HIS A 229 -10.95 5.63 17.80
CA HIS A 229 -11.29 6.47 16.65
C HIS A 229 -10.03 7.26 16.24
N ASN A 230 -9.48 6.98 15.05
CA ASN A 230 -8.22 7.59 14.63
C ASN A 230 -8.11 7.87 13.13
N ALA A 231 -7.20 8.76 12.75
CA ALA A 231 -7.02 9.22 11.38
C ALA A 231 -6.53 8.12 10.43
N SER A 232 -5.80 7.11 10.92
CA SER A 232 -5.29 5.99 10.11
C SER A 232 -6.41 5.17 9.46
N PHE A 233 -7.61 5.16 10.07
CA PHE A 233 -8.78 4.47 9.52
C PHE A 233 -9.64 5.42 8.70
N ILE A 234 -9.83 6.65 9.16
CA ILE A 234 -10.73 7.62 8.50
C ILE A 234 -10.12 8.11 7.19
N GLY A 235 -8.84 8.45 7.16
CA GLY A 235 -8.14 9.00 5.99
C GLY A 235 -8.17 8.11 4.74
N PRO A 236 -7.79 6.82 4.84
CA PRO A 236 -7.90 5.89 3.71
C PRO A 236 -9.32 5.70 3.19
N ILE A 237 -10.34 5.73 4.09
CA ILE A 237 -11.74 5.66 3.69
C ILE A 237 -12.17 6.97 3.00
N ALA A 238 -11.71 8.12 3.49
CA ALA A 238 -11.91 9.40 2.83
C ALA A 238 -11.34 9.37 1.40
N SER A 239 -10.13 8.81 1.23
CA SER A 239 -9.53 8.62 -0.11
C SER A 239 -10.37 7.70 -1.00
N ALA A 240 -10.86 6.58 -0.47
CA ALA A 240 -11.77 5.68 -1.22
C ALA A 240 -13.06 6.39 -1.65
N SER A 241 -13.63 7.26 -0.81
CA SER A 241 -14.85 8.02 -1.12
C SER A 241 -14.68 9.01 -2.27
N MET A 242 -13.45 9.44 -2.57
CA MET A 242 -13.16 10.34 -3.70
C MET A 242 -13.45 9.73 -5.07
N THR A 243 -13.66 8.41 -5.16
CA THR A 243 -14.09 7.74 -6.39
C THR A 243 -15.54 8.06 -6.78
N GLY A 244 -16.27 8.78 -5.94
CA GLY A 244 -17.56 9.41 -6.28
C GLY A 244 -18.81 8.64 -5.89
N TYR A 245 -18.73 7.62 -5.02
CA TYR A 245 -19.93 6.92 -4.53
C TYR A 245 -20.87 7.86 -3.75
N ASP A 246 -20.31 8.64 -2.84
CA ASP A 246 -21.05 9.63 -2.05
C ASP A 246 -20.12 10.78 -1.64
N LEU A 247 -20.19 11.88 -2.37
CA LEU A 247 -19.31 13.03 -2.15
C LEU A 247 -19.60 13.79 -0.85
N ASP A 248 -20.83 13.77 -0.37
CA ASP A 248 -21.19 14.46 0.88
C ASP A 248 -20.67 13.67 2.09
N PHE A 249 -20.75 12.35 2.05
CA PHE A 249 -20.07 11.50 3.04
C PHE A 249 -18.54 11.64 2.95
N GLY A 250 -18.00 11.74 1.75
CA GLY A 250 -16.58 12.02 1.53
C GLY A 250 -16.09 13.31 2.19
N LYS A 251 -16.88 14.39 2.12
CA LYS A 251 -16.58 15.66 2.82
C LYS A 251 -16.62 15.49 4.34
N GLN A 252 -17.58 14.71 4.87
CA GLN A 252 -17.64 14.40 6.30
C GLN A 252 -16.41 13.63 6.76
N LEU A 253 -15.98 12.62 6.00
CA LEU A 253 -14.76 11.86 6.28
C LEU A 253 -13.51 12.74 6.25
N TYR A 254 -13.39 13.63 5.27
CA TYR A 254 -12.28 14.57 5.21
C TYR A 254 -12.23 15.48 6.45
N GLN A 255 -13.37 16.07 6.80
CA GLN A 255 -13.44 16.94 7.99
C GLN A 255 -13.12 16.16 9.28
N GLU A 256 -13.62 14.94 9.39
CA GLU A 256 -13.35 14.09 10.55
C GLU A 256 -11.88 13.68 10.62
N THR A 257 -11.24 13.38 9.48
CA THR A 257 -9.78 13.12 9.43
C THR A 257 -8.98 14.30 9.99
N VAL A 258 -9.35 15.53 9.61
CA VAL A 258 -8.68 16.74 10.09
C VAL A 258 -8.88 16.90 11.60
N ASN A 259 -10.12 16.71 12.09
CA ASN A 259 -10.45 16.87 13.50
C ASN A 259 -9.68 15.87 14.39
N VAL A 260 -9.61 14.60 13.97
CA VAL A 260 -8.98 13.53 14.74
C VAL A 260 -7.45 13.60 14.68
N LYS A 261 -6.88 13.95 13.53
CA LYS A 261 -5.45 14.14 13.36
C LYS A 261 -4.86 15.09 14.40
N ASP A 262 -5.55 16.21 14.66
CA ASP A 262 -5.08 17.22 15.61
C ASP A 262 -5.19 16.76 17.09
N ALA A 263 -6.00 15.72 17.37
CA ALA A 263 -6.14 15.13 18.69
C ALA A 263 -5.11 14.02 18.99
N GLU A 264 -4.53 13.42 17.96
CA GLU A 264 -3.56 12.34 18.07
C GLU A 264 -2.14 12.91 18.20
N GLN A 265 -1.67 13.05 19.44
CA GLN A 265 -0.35 13.66 19.70
C GLN A 265 0.84 12.75 19.41
N TYR A 266 0.67 11.43 19.32
CA TYR A 266 1.80 10.49 19.22
C TYR A 266 1.42 9.19 18.51
N GLY A 267 1.97 8.94 17.36
CA GLY A 267 1.90 7.63 16.71
C GLY A 267 2.28 7.68 15.24
N TYR A 268 3.11 6.74 14.84
CA TYR A 268 3.50 6.58 13.44
C TYR A 268 2.27 6.42 12.52
N TYR A 269 1.25 5.70 12.99
CA TYR A 269 0.03 5.46 12.24
C TYR A 269 -1.03 6.58 12.36
N GLY A 270 -0.94 7.45 13.35
CA GLY A 270 -1.94 8.50 13.60
C GLY A 270 -1.66 9.82 12.86
N ASN A 271 -0.44 10.00 12.35
CA ASN A 271 -0.01 11.27 11.74
C ASN A 271 0.22 11.17 10.24
#